data_d65fec020f1a9626bbc4f6b1644135b9
#
_entry.id   d65fec020f1a9626bbc4f6b1644135b9
#
_cell.length_a   1.000
_cell.length_b   1.000
_cell.length_c   1.000
_cell.angle_alpha   90.00
_cell.angle_beta   90.00
_cell.angle_gamma   90.00
#
_symmetry.space_group_name_H-M   'P 1'
#
loop_
_entity.id
_entity.type
_entity.pdbx_description
1 polymer ?
#
loop_
_entity_poly.entity_id
_entity_poly.type
_entity_poly.pdbx_seq_one_letter_code
_entity_poly.pdbx_strand_id
1 'polypeptide(L)'
;MPDLSLAAHKLLALMTLVALWWITEPLPLPVTALLGPTLAVVIGIVPASTAFSAFANPLIFLFMGGFMLATAMMHHHLDKRFAFWLLSRRWVGSNPKKILLAMGLATALCSGWVSNTATTAMMFPIALGLLGAI
;
A
#
# COMPACT_ATOMS: atom_id res chain seq x y z
N MET A 1 -33.64 -1.60 -12.44
CA MET A 1 -33.74 -0.42 -11.57
C MET A 1 -34.27 0.73 -12.40
N PRO A 2 -35.57 0.95 -12.41
CA PRO A 2 -36.21 1.90 -13.33
C PRO A 2 -36.01 3.40 -12.99
N ASP A 3 -35.47 3.72 -11.81
CA ASP A 3 -35.42 5.09 -11.30
C ASP A 3 -34.05 5.75 -11.41
N LEU A 4 -33.07 5.09 -12.07
CA LEU A 4 -31.73 5.65 -12.23
C LEU A 4 -31.63 6.50 -13.52
N SER A 5 -31.03 7.68 -13.44
CA SER A 5 -30.72 8.50 -14.61
C SER A 5 -29.79 7.76 -15.58
N LEU A 6 -29.81 8.13 -16.86
CA LEU A 6 -28.93 7.56 -17.88
C LEU A 6 -27.43 7.69 -17.49
N ALA A 7 -27.08 8.81 -16.88
CA ALA A 7 -25.72 9.04 -16.35
C ALA A 7 -25.34 8.03 -15.24
N ALA A 8 -26.29 7.74 -14.34
CA ALA A 8 -26.08 6.78 -13.27
C ALA A 8 -25.90 5.35 -13.82
N HIS A 9 -26.65 4.94 -14.84
CA HIS A 9 -26.47 3.64 -15.51
C HIS A 9 -25.10 3.53 -16.16
N LYS A 10 -24.66 4.57 -16.90
CA LYS A 10 -23.33 4.62 -17.51
C LYS A 10 -22.21 4.52 -16.45
N LEU A 11 -22.36 5.25 -15.34
CA LEU A 11 -21.40 5.23 -14.25
C LEU A 11 -21.31 3.83 -13.61
N LEU A 12 -22.45 3.17 -13.38
CA LEU A 12 -22.52 1.84 -12.79
C LEU A 12 -21.84 0.80 -13.71
N ALA A 13 -22.09 0.87 -15.01
CA ALA A 13 -21.44 -0.01 -15.99
C ALA A 13 -19.93 0.22 -16.02
N LEU A 14 -19.47 1.48 -15.99
CA LEU A 14 -18.04 1.83 -15.95
C LEU A 14 -17.37 1.35 -14.66
N MET A 15 -18.01 1.54 -13.50
CA MET A 15 -17.49 1.06 -12.23
C MET A 15 -17.37 -0.47 -12.19
N THR A 16 -18.37 -1.17 -12.72
CA THR A 16 -18.33 -2.64 -12.82
C THR A 16 -17.19 -3.09 -13.73
N LEU A 17 -16.99 -2.44 -14.88
CA LEU A 17 -15.88 -2.74 -15.79
C LEU A 17 -14.52 -2.53 -15.11
N VAL A 18 -14.32 -1.39 -14.44
CA VAL A 18 -13.06 -1.07 -13.75
C VAL A 18 -12.82 -2.06 -12.59
N ALA A 19 -13.87 -2.43 -11.84
CA ALA A 19 -13.76 -3.42 -10.77
C ALA A 19 -13.37 -4.81 -11.30
N LEU A 20 -13.97 -5.23 -12.42
CA LEU A 20 -13.58 -6.47 -13.09
C LEU A 20 -12.12 -6.43 -13.56
N TRP A 21 -11.67 -5.31 -14.12
CA TRP A 21 -10.28 -5.15 -14.53
C TRP A 21 -9.30 -5.17 -13.35
N TRP A 22 -9.70 -4.70 -12.18
CA TRP A 22 -8.87 -4.80 -10.96
C TRP A 22 -8.77 -6.24 -10.43
N ILE A 23 -9.83 -7.04 -10.62
CA ILE A 23 -9.85 -8.44 -10.18
C ILE A 23 -9.14 -9.36 -11.19
N THR A 24 -9.34 -9.11 -12.49
CA THR A 24 -8.78 -9.96 -13.55
C THR A 24 -7.39 -9.53 -14.01
N GLU A 25 -6.96 -8.32 -13.65
CA GLU A 25 -5.66 -7.71 -13.99
C GLU A 25 -5.23 -7.84 -15.48
N PRO A 26 -6.13 -7.60 -16.46
CA PRO A 26 -5.76 -7.65 -17.88
C PRO A 26 -4.80 -6.53 -18.27
N LEU A 27 -4.75 -5.47 -17.48
CA LEU A 27 -3.86 -4.31 -17.60
C LEU A 27 -3.19 -4.02 -16.27
N PRO A 28 -2.00 -3.40 -16.26
CA PRO A 28 -1.37 -2.94 -15.02
C PRO A 28 -2.30 -2.03 -14.22
N LEU A 29 -2.37 -2.22 -12.89
CA LEU A 29 -3.27 -1.46 -12.00
C LEU A 29 -3.21 0.07 -12.20
N PRO A 30 -2.03 0.72 -12.38
CA PRO A 30 -1.98 2.15 -12.64
C PRO A 30 -2.66 2.58 -13.93
N VAL A 31 -2.61 1.73 -14.97
CA VAL A 31 -3.26 2.00 -16.26
C VAL A 31 -4.77 1.93 -16.08
N THR A 32 -5.28 0.91 -15.42
CA THR A 32 -6.71 0.76 -15.12
C THR A 32 -7.23 1.94 -14.29
N ALA A 33 -6.43 2.40 -13.30
CA ALA A 33 -6.78 3.54 -12.46
C ALA A 33 -6.94 4.85 -13.25
N LEU A 34 -6.15 5.05 -14.31
CA LEU A 34 -6.25 6.22 -15.18
C LEU A 34 -7.34 6.06 -16.25
N LEU A 35 -7.58 4.84 -16.73
CA LEU A 35 -8.62 4.57 -17.72
C LEU A 35 -10.03 4.81 -17.19
N GLY A 36 -10.29 4.53 -15.90
CA GLY A 36 -11.60 4.76 -15.29
C GLY A 36 -12.10 6.21 -15.48
N PRO A 37 -11.42 7.21 -14.93
CA PRO A 37 -11.81 8.62 -15.10
C PRO A 37 -11.73 9.08 -16.56
N THR A 38 -10.78 8.58 -17.35
CA THR A 38 -10.69 8.91 -18.80
C THR A 38 -11.93 8.46 -19.55
N LEU A 39 -12.38 7.23 -19.34
CA LEU A 39 -13.58 6.71 -19.94
C LEU A 39 -14.84 7.45 -19.48
N ALA A 40 -14.89 7.85 -18.19
CA ALA A 40 -15.99 8.66 -17.67
C ALA A 40 -16.15 9.98 -18.43
N VAL A 41 -15.03 10.62 -18.80
CA VAL A 41 -15.02 11.84 -19.62
C VAL A 41 -15.43 11.55 -21.06
N VAL A 42 -14.87 10.53 -21.69
CA VAL A 42 -15.15 10.16 -23.10
C VAL A 42 -16.61 9.78 -23.29
N ILE A 43 -17.22 9.07 -22.34
CA ILE A 43 -18.64 8.67 -22.40
C ILE A 43 -19.57 9.84 -22.02
N GLY A 44 -19.01 10.98 -21.58
CA GLY A 44 -19.77 12.17 -21.23
C GLY A 44 -20.53 12.07 -19.90
N ILE A 45 -19.99 11.32 -18.94
CA ILE A 45 -20.57 11.23 -17.58
C ILE A 45 -20.24 12.47 -16.77
N VAL A 46 -18.97 12.91 -16.82
CA VAL A 46 -18.45 14.09 -16.10
C VAL A 46 -17.44 14.85 -16.96
N PRO A 47 -17.30 16.17 -16.77
CA PRO A 47 -16.27 16.96 -17.45
C PRO A 47 -14.86 16.56 -16.94
N ALA A 48 -13.84 16.73 -17.80
CA ALA A 48 -12.46 16.39 -17.48
C ALA A 48 -11.92 17.07 -16.23
N SER A 49 -12.26 18.34 -16.02
CA SER A 49 -11.88 19.09 -14.82
C SER A 49 -12.37 18.42 -13.53
N THR A 50 -13.58 17.87 -13.53
CA THR A 50 -14.16 17.18 -12.38
C THR A 50 -13.56 15.78 -12.21
N ALA A 51 -13.41 15.01 -13.33
CA ALA A 51 -12.87 13.65 -13.30
C ALA A 51 -11.44 13.61 -12.75
N PHE A 52 -10.61 14.59 -13.14
CA PHE A 52 -9.19 14.63 -12.75
C PHE A 52 -8.88 15.54 -11.56
N SER A 53 -9.82 16.29 -11.03
CA SER A 53 -9.61 17.15 -9.85
C SER A 53 -9.14 16.38 -8.62
N ALA A 54 -9.58 15.13 -8.46
CA ALA A 54 -9.17 14.27 -7.35
C ALA A 54 -7.65 13.97 -7.37
N PHE A 55 -7.02 13.95 -8.54
CA PHE A 55 -5.57 13.73 -8.67
C PHE A 55 -4.73 14.93 -8.22
N ALA A 56 -5.32 16.11 -8.12
CA ALA A 56 -4.69 17.31 -7.58
C ALA A 56 -4.91 17.51 -6.07
N ASN A 57 -5.42 16.49 -5.38
CA ASN A 57 -5.64 16.57 -3.94
C ASN A 57 -4.29 16.66 -3.20
N PRO A 58 -4.12 17.60 -2.25
CA PRO A 58 -2.88 17.73 -1.46
C PRO A 58 -2.44 16.44 -0.76
N LEU A 59 -3.39 15.57 -0.36
CA LEU A 59 -3.07 14.28 0.26
C LEU A 59 -2.27 13.36 -0.68
N ILE A 60 -2.49 13.43 -2.00
CA ILE A 60 -1.73 12.63 -2.96
C ILE A 60 -0.25 13.02 -2.93
N PHE A 61 0.05 14.31 -2.86
CA PHE A 61 1.42 14.82 -2.75
C PHE A 61 2.05 14.44 -1.41
N LEU A 62 1.27 14.43 -0.33
CA LEU A 62 1.74 13.93 0.97
C LEU A 62 2.11 12.44 0.88
N PHE A 63 1.26 11.60 0.30
CA PHE A 63 1.56 10.17 0.09
C PHE A 63 2.77 9.97 -0.83
N MET A 64 2.89 10.74 -1.90
CA MET A 64 4.07 10.68 -2.78
C MET A 64 5.36 10.96 -2.01
N GLY A 65 5.39 12.00 -1.18
CA GLY A 65 6.52 12.29 -0.29
C GLY A 65 6.80 11.13 0.67
N GLY A 66 5.77 10.56 1.28
CA GLY A 66 5.89 9.38 2.14
C GLY A 66 6.47 8.16 1.42
N PHE A 67 6.04 7.88 0.19
CA PHE A 67 6.59 6.79 -0.62
C PHE A 67 8.06 7.02 -1.01
N MET A 68 8.45 8.25 -1.32
CA MET A 68 9.86 8.59 -1.58
C MET A 68 10.73 8.35 -0.35
N LEU A 69 10.28 8.76 0.85
CA LEU A 69 10.97 8.50 2.10
C LEU A 69 11.05 7.01 2.41
N ALA A 70 9.96 6.27 2.23
CA ALA A 70 9.93 4.82 2.42
C ALA A 70 10.90 4.10 1.48
N THR A 71 10.95 4.51 0.21
CA THR A 71 11.88 3.96 -0.79
C THR A 71 13.33 4.24 -0.41
N ALA A 72 13.65 5.46 0.03
CA ALA A 72 14.98 5.81 0.51
C ALA A 72 15.37 4.99 1.75
N MET A 73 14.44 4.79 2.67
CA MET A 73 14.64 3.97 3.88
C MET A 73 14.97 2.52 3.53
N MET A 74 14.24 1.92 2.58
CA MET A 74 14.51 0.55 2.09
C MET A 74 15.84 0.47 1.35
N HIS A 75 16.14 1.44 0.49
CA HIS A 75 17.38 1.47 -0.28
C HIS A 75 18.63 1.49 0.62
N HIS A 76 18.57 2.23 1.72
CA HIS A 76 19.65 2.31 2.71
C HIS A 76 19.58 1.25 3.81
N HIS A 77 18.66 0.29 3.72
CA HIS A 77 18.43 -0.77 4.71
C HIS A 77 18.24 -0.25 6.15
N LEU A 78 17.66 0.93 6.31
CA LEU A 78 17.39 1.52 7.63
C LEU A 78 16.35 0.70 8.42
N ASP A 79 15.38 0.13 7.71
CA ASP A 79 14.39 -0.81 8.21
C ASP A 79 15.04 -2.01 8.90
N LYS A 80 16.01 -2.66 8.22
CA LYS A 80 16.79 -3.79 8.78
C LYS A 80 17.62 -3.37 9.98
N ARG A 81 18.32 -2.23 9.87
CA ARG A 81 19.14 -1.69 10.97
C ARG A 81 18.30 -1.41 12.20
N PHE A 82 17.11 -0.83 12.02
CA PHE A 82 16.18 -0.56 13.11
C PHE A 82 15.67 -1.85 13.77
N ALA A 83 15.29 -2.86 12.97
CA ALA A 83 14.86 -4.14 13.48
C ALA A 83 15.96 -4.83 14.30
N PHE A 84 17.19 -4.90 13.78
CA PHE A 84 18.33 -5.48 14.51
C PHE A 84 18.71 -4.67 15.76
N TRP A 85 18.67 -3.33 15.69
CA TRP A 85 18.91 -2.48 16.83
C TRP A 85 17.90 -2.74 17.97
N LEU A 86 16.62 -2.91 17.64
CA LEU A 86 15.59 -3.20 18.64
C LEU A 86 15.76 -4.59 19.24
N LEU A 87 16.04 -5.61 18.41
CA LEU A 87 16.24 -6.99 18.85
C LEU A 87 17.52 -7.17 19.68
N SER A 88 18.56 -6.36 19.45
CA SER A 88 19.83 -6.42 20.18
C SER A 88 19.76 -5.75 21.58
N ARG A 89 18.62 -5.17 21.96
CA ARG A 89 18.51 -4.51 23.25
C ARG A 89 18.56 -5.51 24.41
N ARG A 90 19.28 -5.14 25.48
CA ARG A 90 19.48 -5.99 26.69
C ARG A 90 18.18 -6.48 27.35
N TRP A 91 17.08 -5.71 27.23
CA TRP A 91 15.79 -6.11 27.78
C TRP A 91 15.16 -7.30 27.05
N VAL A 92 15.51 -7.54 25.79
CA VAL A 92 15.04 -8.66 24.98
C VAL A 92 15.66 -9.95 25.49
N GLY A 93 17.00 -9.98 25.63
CA GLY A 93 17.76 -11.15 26.12
C GLY A 93 17.42 -12.44 25.35
N SER A 94 17.50 -13.57 26.05
CA SER A 94 17.15 -14.89 25.51
C SER A 94 15.70 -15.31 25.83
N ASN A 95 14.86 -14.41 26.32
CA ASN A 95 13.49 -14.77 26.69
C ASN A 95 12.60 -14.79 25.46
N PRO A 96 11.99 -15.96 25.09
CA PRO A 96 11.19 -16.09 23.86
C PRO A 96 10.01 -15.10 23.79
N LYS A 97 9.36 -14.80 24.92
CA LYS A 97 8.25 -13.84 24.98
C LYS A 97 8.70 -12.42 24.66
N LYS A 98 9.88 -12.02 25.14
CA LYS A 98 10.43 -10.69 24.87
C LYS A 98 10.95 -10.58 23.43
N ILE A 99 11.50 -11.66 22.88
CA ILE A 99 11.89 -11.73 21.47
C ILE A 99 10.66 -11.56 20.59
N LEU A 100 9.58 -12.28 20.86
CA LEU A 100 8.33 -12.17 20.14
C LEU A 100 7.74 -10.75 20.22
N LEU A 101 7.75 -10.14 21.40
CA LEU A 101 7.29 -8.77 21.60
C LEU A 101 8.14 -7.77 20.81
N ALA A 102 9.47 -7.90 20.86
CA ALA A 102 10.39 -7.04 20.11
C ALA A 102 10.22 -7.19 18.60
N MET A 103 10.04 -8.42 18.10
CA MET A 103 9.72 -8.70 16.70
C MET A 103 8.40 -8.04 16.28
N GLY A 104 7.35 -8.23 17.08
CA GLY A 104 6.05 -7.61 16.80
C GLY A 104 6.13 -6.08 16.77
N LEU A 105 6.85 -5.49 17.73
CA LEU A 105 7.05 -4.05 17.81
C LEU A 105 7.86 -3.52 16.60
N ALA A 106 8.96 -4.20 16.24
CA ALA A 106 9.76 -3.85 15.07
C ALA A 106 8.92 -3.92 13.79
N THR A 107 8.16 -5.01 13.61
CA THR A 107 7.28 -5.20 12.44
C THR A 107 6.22 -4.10 12.37
N ALA A 108 5.55 -3.81 13.48
CA ALA A 108 4.51 -2.77 13.53
C ALA A 108 5.06 -1.38 13.20
N LEU A 109 6.23 -1.03 13.75
CA LEU A 109 6.87 0.27 13.49
C LEU A 109 7.37 0.35 12.03
N CYS A 110 8.01 -0.69 11.51
CA CYS A 110 8.45 -0.71 10.11
C CYS A 110 7.26 -0.66 9.14
N SER A 111 6.18 -1.38 9.42
CA SER A 111 4.97 -1.40 8.60
C SER A 111 4.24 -0.06 8.55
N GLY A 112 4.44 0.82 9.52
CA GLY A 112 3.91 2.18 9.50
C GLY A 112 4.55 3.10 8.46
N TRP A 113 5.77 2.77 7.99
CA TRP A 113 6.54 3.55 7.02
C TRP A 113 6.73 2.85 5.68
N VAL A 114 6.78 1.52 5.69
CA VAL A 114 7.03 0.66 4.54
C VAL A 114 5.78 -0.17 4.25
N SER A 115 5.60 -0.64 3.02
CA SER A 115 4.45 -1.50 2.69
C SER A 115 4.46 -2.79 3.53
N ASN A 116 3.28 -3.27 3.88
CA ASN A 116 3.11 -4.51 4.66
C ASN A 116 3.83 -5.70 4.01
N THR A 117 3.76 -5.80 2.68
CA THR A 117 4.41 -6.87 1.91
C THR A 117 5.93 -6.81 2.05
N ALA A 118 6.53 -5.62 1.89
CA ALA A 118 7.98 -5.44 2.03
C ALA A 118 8.44 -5.70 3.48
N THR A 119 7.67 -5.22 4.47
CA THR A 119 7.95 -5.49 5.89
C THR A 119 7.90 -6.98 6.20
N THR A 120 6.91 -7.70 5.70
CA THR A 120 6.79 -9.15 5.88
C THR A 120 7.95 -9.89 5.23
N ALA A 121 8.28 -9.56 3.98
CA ALA A 121 9.39 -10.17 3.25
C ALA A 121 10.74 -9.97 3.96
N MET A 122 10.93 -8.83 4.63
CA MET A 122 12.13 -8.53 5.41
C MET A 122 12.14 -9.26 6.77
N MET A 123 11.03 -9.22 7.49
CA MET A 123 10.97 -9.73 8.87
C MET A 123 10.89 -11.26 8.92
N PHE A 124 10.37 -11.91 7.90
CA PHE A 124 10.25 -13.38 7.85
C PHE A 124 11.59 -14.11 7.94
N PRO A 125 12.63 -13.79 7.14
CA PRO A 125 13.96 -14.41 7.30
C PRO A 125 14.59 -14.13 8.68
N ILE A 126 14.38 -12.94 9.25
CA ILE A 126 14.87 -12.58 10.59
C ILE A 126 14.21 -13.47 11.64
N ALA A 127 12.88 -13.67 11.53
CA ALA A 127 12.13 -14.54 12.44
C ALA A 127 12.64 -16.00 12.37
N LEU A 128 12.85 -16.52 11.16
CA LEU A 128 13.38 -17.88 10.96
C LEU A 128 14.79 -18.02 11.55
N GLY A 129 15.66 -17.03 11.36
CA GLY A 129 17.00 -17.02 11.94
C GLY A 129 16.99 -17.03 13.46
N LEU A 130 16.07 -16.28 14.08
CA LEU A 130 15.90 -16.26 15.54
C LEU A 130 15.34 -17.57 16.09
N LEU A 131 14.37 -18.18 15.40
CA LEU A 131 13.81 -19.48 15.80
C LEU A 131 14.81 -20.62 15.69
N GLY A 132 15.73 -20.55 14.73
CA GLY A 132 16.80 -21.53 14.60
C GLY A 132 17.94 -21.37 15.62
N ALA A 133 17.98 -20.27 16.35
CA ALA A 133 18.98 -19.97 17.36
C ALA A 133 18.52 -20.23 18.80
N ILE A 134 17.24 -20.55 19.03
CA ILE A 134 16.60 -20.90 20.30
C ILE A 134 16.45 -22.41 20.41
#